data_0760e17726645fecb29cafb7a929970a
#
_entry.id   0760e17726645fecb29cafb7a929970a
#
_cell.length_a   1.000
_cell.length_b   1.000
_cell.length_c   1.000
_cell.angle_alpha   90.00
_cell.angle_beta   90.00
_cell.angle_gamma   90.00
#
_symmetry.space_group_name_H-M   'P 1'
#
loop_
_entity.id
_entity.type
_entity.pdbx_description
1 polymer ?
#
loop_
_entity_poly.entity_id
_entity_poly.type
_entity_poly.pdbx_seq_one_letter_code
_entity_poly.pdbx_strand_id
1 'polypeptide(L)'
;GLYAGKHVMCEKPMAKTTAEAQKMIDAAKETGKKLTIGYQNRFRADSQFLYQSTQRGDLGDIYFGKAHAIRRRAVPTWGVFLN
;
A
#
# COMPACT_ATOMS: atom_id res chain seq x y z
N GLY A 1 11.41 5.98 -13.99
CA GLY A 1 11.85 6.93 -12.97
C GLY A 1 13.13 6.50 -12.25
N LEU A 2 13.20 5.28 -11.72
CA LEU A 2 14.34 4.82 -10.94
C LEU A 2 15.63 4.79 -11.76
N TYR A 3 15.58 4.26 -12.98
CA TYR A 3 16.75 4.20 -13.86
C TYR A 3 17.16 5.59 -14.38
N ALA A 4 16.30 6.57 -14.26
CA ALA A 4 16.64 7.97 -14.57
C ALA A 4 17.33 8.69 -13.42
N GLY A 5 17.67 8.00 -12.34
CA GLY A 5 18.34 8.56 -11.18
C GLY A 5 17.43 9.32 -10.22
N LYS A 6 16.13 9.05 -10.24
CA LYS A 6 15.15 9.72 -9.40
C LYS A 6 14.58 8.78 -8.33
N HIS A 7 14.27 9.33 -7.17
CA HIS A 7 13.40 8.65 -6.22
C HIS A 7 11.98 8.62 -6.79
N VAL A 8 11.21 7.58 -6.48
CA VAL A 8 9.89 7.38 -7.08
C VAL A 8 8.83 7.17 -6.00
N MET A 9 7.72 7.89 -6.12
CA MET A 9 6.51 7.62 -5.39
C MET A 9 5.47 7.11 -6.39
N CYS A 10 4.97 5.90 -6.15
CA CYS A 10 4.00 5.24 -7.02
C CYS A 10 2.66 5.15 -6.32
N GLU A 11 1.56 5.44 -7.03
CA GLU A 11 0.23 5.22 -6.50
C GLU A 11 -0.06 3.74 -6.33
N LYS A 12 -0.96 3.42 -5.39
CA LYS A 12 -1.43 2.06 -5.21
C LYS A 12 -2.34 1.65 -6.39
N PRO A 13 -2.40 0.38 -6.75
CA PRO A 13 -1.53 -0.69 -6.28
C PRO A 13 -0.14 -0.62 -6.91
N MET A 14 0.82 -1.27 -6.27
CA MET A 14 2.22 -1.26 -6.73
C MET A 14 2.36 -1.78 -8.15
N ALA A 15 1.70 -2.90 -8.45
CA ALA A 15 1.74 -3.54 -9.76
C ALA A 15 0.57 -4.52 -9.90
N LYS A 16 0.32 -5.01 -11.12
CA LYS A 16 -0.73 -6.01 -11.38
C LYS A 16 -0.32 -7.41 -10.95
N THR A 17 0.96 -7.72 -11.01
CA THR A 17 1.49 -9.06 -10.70
C THR A 17 2.68 -8.96 -9.75
N THR A 18 2.96 -10.07 -9.07
CA THR A 18 4.15 -10.19 -8.21
C THR A 18 5.44 -10.01 -9.02
N ALA A 19 5.48 -10.53 -10.24
CA ALA A 19 6.66 -10.41 -11.09
C ALA A 19 6.97 -8.94 -11.43
N GLU A 20 5.95 -8.16 -11.75
CA GLU A 20 6.10 -6.73 -12.03
C GLU A 20 6.54 -5.96 -10.78
N ALA A 21 5.94 -6.28 -9.63
CA ALA A 21 6.34 -5.68 -8.36
C ALA A 21 7.80 -6.00 -8.02
N GLN A 22 8.24 -7.22 -8.28
CA GLN A 22 9.63 -7.62 -8.04
C GLN A 22 10.59 -6.83 -8.93
N LYS A 23 10.22 -6.55 -10.17
CA LYS A 23 11.02 -5.70 -11.06
C LYS A 23 11.22 -4.30 -10.48
N MET A 24 10.19 -3.73 -9.88
CA MET A 24 10.28 -2.42 -9.23
C MET A 24 11.22 -2.45 -8.04
N ILE A 25 11.14 -3.48 -7.21
CA ILE A 25 12.03 -3.67 -6.06
C ILE A 25 13.48 -3.82 -6.52
N ASP A 26 13.71 -4.64 -7.53
CA ASP A 26 15.03 -4.88 -8.08
C ASP A 26 15.64 -3.60 -8.66
N ALA A 27 14.84 -2.82 -9.38
CA ALA A 27 15.27 -1.53 -9.90
C ALA A 27 15.64 -0.55 -8.79
N ALA A 28 14.89 -0.52 -7.70
CA ALA A 28 15.21 0.32 -6.55
C ALA A 28 16.55 -0.10 -5.91
N LYS A 29 16.78 -1.39 -5.76
CA LYS A 29 18.03 -1.92 -5.20
C LYS A 29 19.22 -1.62 -6.12
N GLU A 30 19.04 -1.83 -7.42
CA GLU A 30 20.10 -1.63 -8.42
C GLU A 30 20.51 -0.17 -8.53
N THR A 31 19.55 0.75 -8.51
CA THR A 31 19.81 2.20 -8.63
C THR A 31 20.18 2.88 -7.33
N GLY A 32 19.93 2.25 -6.18
CA GLY A 32 20.12 2.85 -4.87
C GLY A 32 19.13 3.98 -4.58
N LYS A 33 18.05 4.09 -5.34
CA LYS A 33 17.03 5.12 -5.17
C LYS A 33 15.86 4.59 -4.36
N LYS A 34 15.13 5.50 -3.73
CA LYS A 34 13.99 5.16 -2.89
C LYS A 34 12.74 4.99 -3.74
N LEU A 35 12.00 3.92 -3.45
CA LEU A 35 10.69 3.65 -4.03
C LEU A 35 9.67 3.58 -2.90
N THR A 36 8.60 4.34 -3.00
CA THR A 36 7.51 4.29 -2.03
C THR A 36 6.17 4.13 -2.76
N ILE A 37 5.25 3.42 -2.10
CA ILE A 37 3.90 3.21 -2.63
C ILE A 37 2.92 4.02 -1.79
N GLY A 38 1.95 4.65 -2.44
CA GLY A 38 1.05 5.61 -1.83
C GLY A 38 -0.08 4.99 -1.00
N TYR A 39 0.26 4.29 0.06
CA TYR A 39 -0.72 3.78 1.03
C TYR A 39 -0.99 4.85 2.09
N GLN A 40 -1.62 5.94 1.70
CA GLN A 40 -1.79 7.15 2.52
C GLN A 40 -2.60 6.91 3.80
N ASN A 41 -3.48 5.93 3.81
CA ASN A 41 -4.30 5.63 4.99
C ASN A 41 -3.47 5.18 6.19
N ARG A 42 -2.24 4.71 5.98
CA ARG A 42 -1.31 4.37 7.07
C ARG A 42 -0.97 5.57 7.94
N PHE A 43 -1.04 6.78 7.39
CA PHE A 43 -0.63 8.01 8.06
C PHE A 43 -1.79 8.78 8.68
N ARG A 44 -3.00 8.24 8.60
CA ARG A 44 -4.16 8.83 9.27
C ARG A 44 -4.04 8.63 10.78
N ALA A 45 -4.53 9.61 11.54
CA ALA A 45 -4.46 9.56 12.99
C ALA A 45 -5.15 8.32 13.59
N ASP A 46 -6.33 7.97 13.06
CA ASP A 46 -7.07 6.79 13.49
C ASP A 46 -6.34 5.47 13.18
N SER A 47 -5.73 5.39 12.00
CA SER A 47 -4.93 4.22 11.62
C SER A 47 -3.68 4.08 12.48
N GLN A 48 -3.01 5.19 12.78
CA GLN A 48 -1.85 5.22 13.66
C GLN A 48 -2.22 4.80 15.08
N PHE A 49 -3.35 5.29 15.58
CA PHE A 49 -3.85 4.90 16.90
C PHE A 49 -4.11 3.39 16.98
N LEU A 50 -4.79 2.84 15.98
CA LEU A 50 -5.10 1.41 15.94
C LEU A 50 -3.82 0.57 15.88
N TYR A 51 -2.87 0.96 15.06
CA TYR A 51 -1.58 0.27 14.96
C TYR A 51 -0.83 0.28 16.28
N GLN A 52 -0.75 1.44 16.93
CA GLN A 52 -0.07 1.58 18.21
C GLN A 52 -0.75 0.77 19.31
N SER A 53 -2.08 0.76 19.35
CA SER A 53 -2.85 -0.04 20.30
C SER A 53 -2.57 -1.53 20.14
N THR A 54 -2.47 -1.99 18.89
CA THR A 54 -2.12 -3.37 18.56
C THR A 54 -0.73 -3.72 19.07
N GLN A 55 0.24 -2.83 18.83
CA GLN A 55 1.63 -3.05 19.25
C GLN A 55 1.80 -3.04 20.77
N ARG A 56 1.00 -2.25 21.48
CA ARG A 56 1.01 -2.22 22.95
C ARG A 56 0.32 -3.43 23.60
N GLY A 57 -0.38 -4.24 22.81
CA GLY A 57 -1.12 -5.37 23.33
C GLY A 57 -2.48 -5.02 23.94
N ASP A 58 -2.99 -3.81 23.69
CA ASP A 58 -4.28 -3.36 24.23
C ASP A 58 -5.44 -4.23 23.76
N LEU A 59 -5.32 -4.86 22.60
CA LEU A 59 -6.34 -5.74 22.01
C LEU A 59 -6.11 -7.22 22.32
N GLY A 60 -5.08 -7.55 23.11
CA GLY A 60 -4.73 -8.93 23.45
C GLY A 60 -4.20 -9.71 22.24
N ASP A 61 -4.45 -11.03 22.25
CA ASP A 61 -4.06 -11.91 21.16
C ASP A 61 -5.04 -11.77 19.99
N ILE A 62 -4.58 -11.23 18.89
CA ILE A 62 -5.43 -11.03 17.70
C ILE A 62 -5.42 -12.29 16.87
N TYR A 63 -6.59 -12.92 16.73
CA TYR A 63 -6.76 -14.13 15.91
C TYR A 63 -7.78 -13.96 14.80
N PHE A 64 -8.44 -12.79 14.71
CA PHE A 64 -9.41 -12.52 13.66
C PHE A 64 -9.51 -11.02 13.42
N GLY A 65 -9.62 -10.63 12.16
CA GLY A 65 -9.84 -9.25 11.76
C GLY A 65 -10.89 -9.17 10.67
N LYS A 66 -11.66 -8.10 10.68
CA LYS A 66 -12.69 -7.85 9.68
C LYS A 66 -12.62 -6.41 9.21
N ALA A 67 -12.53 -6.22 7.92
CA ALA A 67 -12.53 -4.91 7.30
C ALA A 67 -13.69 -4.79 6.31
N HIS A 68 -14.47 -3.72 6.45
CA HIS A 68 -15.61 -3.45 5.58
C HIS A 68 -15.36 -2.18 4.77
N ALA A 69 -15.58 -2.26 3.46
CA ALA A 69 -15.59 -1.09 2.59
C ALA A 69 -16.85 -1.19 1.72
N ILE A 70 -17.93 -0.62 2.21
CA ILE A 70 -19.24 -0.72 1.57
C ILE A 70 -19.64 0.67 1.07
N ARG A 71 -19.97 0.76 -0.21
CA ARG A 71 -20.47 2.00 -0.82
C ARG A 71 -21.92 1.81 -1.24
N ARG A 72 -22.72 2.85 -1.00
CA ARG A 72 -24.11 2.85 -1.45
C ARG A 72 -24.23 2.86 -2.96
N ARG A 73 -23.34 3.61 -3.62
CA ARG A 73 -23.33 3.80 -5.08
C ARG A 73 -21.89 3.96 -5.56
N ALA A 74 -21.75 3.99 -6.87
CA ALA A 74 -20.49 4.25 -7.59
C ALA A 74 -19.52 3.07 -7.52
N VAL A 75 -19.58 2.26 -8.56
CA VAL A 75 -18.52 1.30 -8.87
C VAL A 75 -17.47 2.05 -9.69
N PRO A 76 -16.18 1.98 -9.32
CA PRO A 76 -15.13 2.59 -10.14
C PRO A 76 -15.16 2.03 -11.57
N THR A 77 -15.06 2.95 -12.55
CA THR A 77 -15.12 2.59 -13.98
C THR A 77 -13.79 2.73 -14.68
N TRP A 78 -12.71 2.91 -13.91
CA TRP A 78 -11.37 3.12 -14.42
C TRP A 78 -10.40 2.04 -13.91
N GLY A 79 -9.28 1.92 -14.62
CA GLY A 79 -8.18 1.06 -14.21
C GLY A 79 -8.57 -0.40 -14.19
N VAL A 80 -8.12 -1.10 -13.16
CA VAL A 80 -8.28 -2.54 -13.01
C VAL A 80 -9.66 -2.98 -12.56
N PHE A 81 -10.54 -2.05 -12.18
CA PHE A 81 -11.85 -2.40 -11.61
C PHE A 81 -12.81 -3.04 -12.60
N LEU A 82 -12.60 -2.81 -13.89
CA LEU A 82 -13.43 -3.37 -14.96
C LEU A 82 -12.75 -4.48 -15.74
N ASN A 83 -11.53 -4.84 -15.39
CA ASN A 83 -10.74 -5.84 -16.11
C ASN A 83 -10.56 -7.10 -15.26
#